data_1ceeae2227d0cf6f02fa64c8e6ad36f5
#
_entry.id   1ceeae2227d0cf6f02fa64c8e6ad36f5
#
_cell.length_a   1.000
_cell.length_b   1.000
_cell.length_c   1.000
_cell.angle_alpha   90.00
_cell.angle_beta   90.00
_cell.angle_gamma   90.00
#
_symmetry.space_group_name_H-M   'P 1'
#
loop_
_entity.id
_entity.type
_entity.pdbx_description
1 polymer ?
#
loop_
_entity_poly.entity_id
_entity_poly.type
_entity_poly.pdbx_seq_one_letter_code
_entity_poly.pdbx_strand_id
1 'polypeptide(L)'
;MKRFLIIVLALVLFAALLFGLYYFLWTPENFAALGARAMQAGSYSRAVSRYTTACELDPDNLEYAIALADACVADGSYTRAERALVSALRVAPSAELYRKLSATYVAQDKLLDAQQMLDNLNDAAIRAELDAQRPAAPKLTPDGGEFSEYISVTVTHETGTLCVSTDEQYPSLTAEPYAEPIRLPAGDTHVSAIAVGENGLVSPLVEADYRVVGVVEEVAFEDSAIEAAAHEALGIPERTKLLTSDLWTISELTVPAEAASYADLRYFIHLTSLTIASSSVEDYSFLPSLTELKTLSFTDSLVSAELLGYIGALPQLENLTLTGCGLSNILPLADAAKLAVLDLSD
;
A
#
# COMPACT_ATOMS: atom_id res chain seq x y z
N MET A 1 -14.58 48.23 64.17
CA MET A 1 -15.45 47.10 63.86
C MET A 1 -16.35 47.31 62.62
N LYS A 2 -17.18 48.38 62.51
CA LYS A 2 -18.09 48.59 61.37
C LYS A 2 -17.38 48.63 60.00
N ARG A 3 -16.24 49.33 59.84
CA ARG A 3 -15.47 49.41 58.58
C ARG A 3 -14.85 48.05 58.16
N PHE A 4 -14.39 47.25 59.12
CA PHE A 4 -13.88 45.91 58.88
C PHE A 4 -15.01 44.96 58.39
N LEU A 5 -16.19 45.01 58.97
CA LEU A 5 -17.32 44.26 58.62
C LEU A 5 -17.81 44.57 57.17
N ILE A 6 -17.77 45.88 56.81
CA ILE A 6 -18.14 46.31 55.45
C ILE A 6 -17.13 45.77 54.40
N ILE A 7 -15.82 45.79 54.71
CA ILE A 7 -14.79 45.27 53.82
C ILE A 7 -14.95 43.74 53.63
N VAL A 8 -15.20 42.98 54.68
CA VAL A 8 -15.41 41.54 54.63
C VAL A 8 -16.67 41.23 53.82
N LEU A 9 -17.80 41.98 54.04
CA LEU A 9 -19.00 41.79 53.22
C LEU A 9 -18.79 42.09 51.74
N ALA A 10 -18.05 43.15 51.42
CA ALA A 10 -17.74 43.48 50.04
C ALA A 10 -16.87 42.41 49.37
N LEU A 11 -15.90 41.81 50.06
CA LEU A 11 -15.08 40.71 49.57
C LEU A 11 -15.90 39.45 49.35
N VAL A 12 -16.84 39.10 50.22
CA VAL A 12 -17.76 37.97 50.08
C VAL A 12 -18.67 38.17 48.87
N LEU A 13 -19.26 39.36 48.72
CA LEU A 13 -20.12 39.68 47.55
C LEU A 13 -19.31 39.65 46.26
N PHE A 14 -18.08 40.13 46.25
CA PHE A 14 -17.20 40.07 45.08
C PHE A 14 -16.81 38.63 44.74
N ALA A 15 -16.47 37.83 45.76
CA ALA A 15 -16.21 36.39 45.56
C ALA A 15 -17.45 35.63 45.03
N ALA A 16 -18.66 35.92 45.56
CA ALA A 16 -19.91 35.37 45.09
C ALA A 16 -20.20 35.78 43.64
N LEU A 17 -19.93 37.02 43.28
CA LEU A 17 -20.10 37.54 41.92
C LEU A 17 -19.10 36.85 40.94
N LEU A 18 -17.85 36.68 41.33
CA LEU A 18 -16.84 35.94 40.54
C LEU A 18 -17.21 34.49 40.42
N PHE A 19 -17.71 33.85 41.46
CA PHE A 19 -18.20 32.47 41.45
C PHE A 19 -19.41 32.34 40.53
N GLY A 20 -20.38 33.25 40.62
CA GLY A 20 -21.54 33.25 39.72
C GLY A 20 -21.16 33.48 38.27
N LEU A 21 -20.21 34.39 37.98
CA LEU A 21 -19.66 34.66 36.66
C LEU A 21 -18.91 33.43 36.14
N TYR A 22 -18.09 32.79 36.97
CA TYR A 22 -17.41 31.54 36.63
C TYR A 22 -18.40 30.45 36.26
N TYR A 23 -19.43 30.22 37.05
CA TYR A 23 -20.47 29.22 36.80
C TYR A 23 -21.27 29.50 35.52
N PHE A 24 -21.56 30.81 35.27
CA PHE A 24 -22.23 31.25 34.04
C PHE A 24 -21.36 31.08 32.79
N LEU A 25 -20.04 31.24 32.90
CA LEU A 25 -19.13 31.07 31.78
C LEU A 25 -18.69 29.61 31.54
N TRP A 26 -18.82 28.75 32.58
CA TRP A 26 -18.37 27.36 32.55
C TRP A 26 -19.54 26.43 32.12
N THR A 27 -20.03 26.64 30.90
CA THR A 27 -21.11 25.83 30.33
C THR A 27 -20.64 25.18 29.07
N PRO A 28 -21.20 23.98 28.69
CA PRO A 28 -20.81 23.27 27.48
C PRO A 28 -21.01 24.13 26.23
N GLU A 29 -22.09 24.92 26.15
CA GLU A 29 -22.40 25.81 25.03
C GLU A 29 -21.33 26.87 24.83
N ASN A 30 -20.82 27.48 25.94
CA ASN A 30 -19.77 28.48 25.86
C ASN A 30 -18.46 27.86 25.35
N PHE A 31 -18.12 26.65 25.81
CA PHE A 31 -16.94 25.95 25.30
C PHE A 31 -17.09 25.56 23.84
N ALA A 32 -18.25 25.07 23.44
CA ALA A 32 -18.54 24.77 22.04
C ALA A 32 -18.44 26.03 21.15
N ALA A 33 -19.00 27.17 21.60
CA ALA A 33 -18.87 28.44 20.88
C ALA A 33 -17.42 28.91 20.76
N LEU A 34 -16.58 28.74 21.82
CA LEU A 34 -15.17 29.01 21.73
C LEU A 34 -14.42 28.06 20.81
N GLY A 35 -14.84 26.79 20.77
CA GLY A 35 -14.36 25.79 19.82
C GLY A 35 -14.63 26.20 18.37
N ALA A 36 -15.87 26.60 18.07
CA ALA A 36 -16.28 27.05 16.75
C ALA A 36 -15.48 28.29 16.28
N ARG A 37 -15.26 29.25 17.17
CA ARG A 37 -14.40 30.42 16.85
C ARG A 37 -12.95 30.00 16.58
N ALA A 38 -12.43 29.02 17.33
CA ALA A 38 -11.08 28.52 17.13
C ALA A 38 -10.95 27.78 15.78
N MET A 39 -11.98 27.03 15.36
CA MET A 39 -12.08 26.41 14.03
C MET A 39 -12.03 27.46 12.92
N GLN A 40 -12.85 28.49 12.99
CA GLN A 40 -12.87 29.60 12.04
C GLN A 40 -11.53 30.34 11.96
N ALA A 41 -10.80 30.42 13.07
CA ALA A 41 -9.47 31.04 13.14
C ALA A 41 -8.32 30.12 12.71
N GLY A 42 -8.60 28.87 12.25
CA GLY A 42 -7.59 27.86 11.90
C GLY A 42 -6.77 27.36 13.09
N SER A 43 -7.23 27.60 14.32
CA SER A 43 -6.54 27.19 15.56
C SER A 43 -7.07 25.82 16.04
N TYR A 44 -6.81 24.77 15.24
CA TYR A 44 -7.45 23.46 15.41
C TYR A 44 -7.13 22.81 16.76
N SER A 45 -5.90 22.83 17.23
CA SER A 45 -5.54 22.27 18.56
C SER A 45 -6.29 22.96 19.69
N ARG A 46 -6.56 24.28 19.57
CA ARG A 46 -7.38 25.03 20.53
C ARG A 46 -8.84 24.63 20.42
N ALA A 47 -9.36 24.42 19.21
CA ALA A 47 -10.73 23.94 18.99
C ALA A 47 -10.92 22.56 19.62
N VAL A 48 -9.99 21.61 19.41
CA VAL A 48 -9.98 20.29 20.05
C VAL A 48 -10.06 20.41 21.57
N SER A 49 -9.23 21.27 22.19
CA SER A 49 -9.29 21.46 23.65
C SER A 49 -10.65 21.98 24.13
N ARG A 50 -11.26 22.93 23.40
CA ARG A 50 -12.54 23.53 23.78
C ARG A 50 -13.70 22.56 23.61
N TYR A 51 -13.76 21.84 22.48
CA TYR A 51 -14.80 20.83 22.28
C TYR A 51 -14.63 19.63 23.21
N THR A 52 -13.40 19.24 23.57
CA THR A 52 -13.18 18.22 24.60
C THR A 52 -13.85 18.62 25.92
N THR A 53 -13.65 19.86 26.38
CA THR A 53 -14.30 20.34 27.60
C THR A 53 -15.83 20.39 27.45
N ALA A 54 -16.36 20.77 26.28
CA ALA A 54 -17.79 20.76 26.04
C ALA A 54 -18.38 19.33 26.15
N CYS A 55 -17.73 18.33 25.55
CA CYS A 55 -18.10 16.92 25.66
C CYS A 55 -17.95 16.36 27.09
N GLU A 56 -16.96 16.81 27.87
CA GLU A 56 -16.81 16.41 29.27
C GLU A 56 -17.95 16.94 30.15
N LEU A 57 -18.46 18.14 29.85
CA LEU A 57 -19.57 18.76 30.57
C LEU A 57 -20.95 18.22 30.15
N ASP A 58 -21.09 17.79 28.89
CA ASP A 58 -22.31 17.22 28.34
C ASP A 58 -21.95 16.04 27.40
N PRO A 59 -21.68 14.84 27.96
CA PRO A 59 -21.17 13.69 27.20
C PRO A 59 -22.17 13.09 26.20
N ASP A 60 -23.47 13.31 26.38
CA ASP A 60 -24.51 12.75 25.52
C ASP A 60 -24.88 13.68 24.34
N ASN A 61 -24.22 14.83 24.25
CA ASN A 61 -24.45 15.80 23.20
C ASN A 61 -23.70 15.44 21.91
N LEU A 62 -24.45 14.94 20.93
CA LEU A 62 -23.91 14.50 19.65
C LEU A 62 -23.29 15.64 18.83
N GLU A 63 -23.83 16.86 18.92
CA GLU A 63 -23.30 18.00 18.18
C GLU A 63 -21.88 18.33 18.65
N TYR A 64 -21.63 18.25 19.97
CA TYR A 64 -20.28 18.47 20.49
C TYR A 64 -19.31 17.36 20.12
N ALA A 65 -19.77 16.10 20.13
CA ALA A 65 -18.97 14.96 19.73
C ALA A 65 -18.57 15.03 18.24
N ILE A 66 -19.51 15.43 17.37
CA ILE A 66 -19.25 15.66 15.94
C ILE A 66 -18.27 16.81 15.75
N ALA A 67 -18.51 17.95 16.44
CA ALA A 67 -17.62 19.11 16.34
C ALA A 67 -16.20 18.81 16.85
N LEU A 68 -16.10 17.99 17.94
CA LEU A 68 -14.80 17.51 18.43
C LEU A 68 -14.10 16.63 17.37
N ALA A 69 -14.82 15.72 16.74
CA ALA A 69 -14.26 14.87 15.70
C ALA A 69 -13.77 15.69 14.50
N ASP A 70 -14.56 16.65 14.03
CA ASP A 70 -14.19 17.54 12.93
C ASP A 70 -12.95 18.39 13.27
N ALA A 71 -12.87 18.89 14.52
CA ALA A 71 -11.69 19.60 14.99
C ALA A 71 -10.46 18.70 15.07
N CYS A 72 -10.62 17.45 15.53
CA CYS A 72 -9.53 16.48 15.59
C CYS A 72 -9.02 16.09 14.20
N VAL A 73 -9.91 15.93 13.21
CA VAL A 73 -9.53 15.66 11.82
C VAL A 73 -8.74 16.84 11.26
N ALA A 74 -9.20 18.08 11.47
CA ALA A 74 -8.51 19.28 11.03
C ALA A 74 -7.15 19.49 11.70
N ASP A 75 -6.98 19.01 12.94
CA ASP A 75 -5.73 19.03 13.73
C ASP A 75 -4.78 17.87 13.35
N GLY A 76 -5.22 16.90 12.54
CA GLY A 76 -4.47 15.66 12.23
C GLY A 76 -4.49 14.64 13.38
N SER A 77 -5.32 14.84 14.39
CA SER A 77 -5.43 13.98 15.57
C SER A 77 -6.45 12.86 15.36
N TYR A 78 -6.29 12.06 14.30
CA TYR A 78 -7.27 11.08 13.83
C TYR A 78 -7.70 10.05 14.87
N THR A 79 -6.78 9.55 15.71
CA THR A 79 -7.13 8.60 16.79
C THR A 79 -8.08 9.20 17.82
N ARG A 80 -8.03 10.53 18.04
CA ARG A 80 -8.98 11.23 18.92
C ARG A 80 -10.34 11.41 18.25
N ALA A 81 -10.35 11.72 16.94
CA ALA A 81 -11.57 11.79 16.13
C ALA A 81 -12.30 10.45 16.14
N GLU A 82 -11.60 9.36 15.88
CA GLU A 82 -12.14 7.98 15.93
C GLU A 82 -12.82 7.70 17.27
N ARG A 83 -12.13 7.98 18.39
CA ARG A 83 -12.71 7.76 19.73
C ARG A 83 -13.96 8.60 19.98
N ALA A 84 -13.98 9.86 19.55
CA ALA A 84 -15.14 10.74 19.71
C ALA A 84 -16.34 10.21 18.91
N LEU A 85 -16.11 9.80 17.64
CA LEU A 85 -17.14 9.24 16.77
C LEU A 85 -17.68 7.89 17.28
N VAL A 86 -16.79 6.98 17.72
CA VAL A 86 -17.22 5.71 18.33
C VAL A 86 -18.04 5.92 19.59
N SER A 87 -17.70 6.93 20.41
CA SER A 87 -18.50 7.28 21.58
C SER A 87 -19.88 7.82 21.17
N ALA A 88 -19.95 8.69 20.16
CA ALA A 88 -21.21 9.23 19.65
C ALA A 88 -22.11 8.13 19.05
N LEU A 89 -21.52 7.17 18.33
CA LEU A 89 -22.24 6.02 17.76
C LEU A 89 -22.88 5.12 18.82
N ARG A 90 -22.32 5.05 20.03
CA ARG A 90 -22.92 4.31 21.16
C ARG A 90 -24.15 4.99 21.73
N VAL A 91 -24.23 6.32 21.64
CA VAL A 91 -25.36 7.12 22.12
C VAL A 91 -26.50 7.11 21.09
N ALA A 92 -26.21 7.46 19.84
CA ALA A 92 -27.17 7.46 18.75
C ALA A 92 -26.50 7.14 17.41
N PRO A 93 -26.61 5.88 16.95
CA PRO A 93 -26.10 5.50 15.62
C PRO A 93 -26.81 6.28 14.52
N SER A 94 -26.03 6.78 13.56
CA SER A 94 -26.56 7.44 12.36
C SER A 94 -25.64 7.26 11.15
N ALA A 95 -26.20 7.33 9.95
CA ALA A 95 -25.41 7.24 8.71
C ALA A 95 -24.33 8.34 8.63
N GLU A 96 -24.63 9.54 9.12
CA GLU A 96 -23.67 10.64 9.16
C GLU A 96 -22.44 10.32 10.02
N LEU A 97 -22.65 9.75 11.23
CA LEU A 97 -21.55 9.37 12.12
C LEU A 97 -20.69 8.25 11.53
N TYR A 98 -21.31 7.24 10.92
CA TYR A 98 -20.59 6.17 10.24
C TYR A 98 -19.78 6.70 9.04
N ARG A 99 -20.36 7.63 8.26
CA ARG A 99 -19.65 8.27 7.14
C ARG A 99 -18.44 9.07 7.64
N LYS A 100 -18.58 9.85 8.72
CA LYS A 100 -17.47 10.58 9.33
C LYS A 100 -16.38 9.63 9.87
N LEU A 101 -16.79 8.52 10.46
CA LEU A 101 -15.83 7.51 10.96
C LEU A 101 -15.10 6.83 9.81
N SER A 102 -15.80 6.46 8.72
CA SER A 102 -15.19 5.95 7.50
C SER A 102 -14.17 6.93 6.93
N ALA A 103 -14.54 8.20 6.76
CA ALA A 103 -13.63 9.24 6.30
C ALA A 103 -12.41 9.43 7.22
N THR A 104 -12.58 9.22 8.53
CA THR A 104 -11.48 9.27 9.50
C THR A 104 -10.53 8.08 9.34
N TYR A 105 -11.03 6.89 9.04
CA TYR A 105 -10.22 5.72 8.69
C TYR A 105 -9.49 5.91 7.37
N VAL A 106 -10.19 6.39 6.33
CA VAL A 106 -9.60 6.71 5.02
C VAL A 106 -8.44 7.70 5.14
N ALA A 107 -8.59 8.76 5.95
CA ALA A 107 -7.54 9.73 6.20
C ALA A 107 -6.29 9.15 6.91
N GLN A 108 -6.40 7.98 7.51
CA GLN A 108 -5.30 7.22 8.14
C GLN A 108 -4.80 6.07 7.26
N ASP A 109 -5.30 5.94 6.03
CA ASP A 109 -5.08 4.78 5.16
C ASP A 109 -5.50 3.44 5.78
N LYS A 110 -6.49 3.46 6.67
CA LYS A 110 -7.09 2.28 7.31
C LYS A 110 -8.32 1.81 6.51
N LEU A 111 -8.11 1.48 5.23
CA LEU A 111 -9.21 1.13 4.32
C LEU A 111 -9.92 -0.16 4.75
N LEU A 112 -9.19 -1.13 5.30
CA LEU A 112 -9.74 -2.37 5.86
C LEU A 112 -10.73 -2.08 7.01
N ASP A 113 -10.34 -1.20 7.95
CA ASP A 113 -11.20 -0.84 9.09
C ASP A 113 -12.48 -0.13 8.60
N ALA A 114 -12.36 0.75 7.61
CA ALA A 114 -13.49 1.43 6.99
C ALA A 114 -14.45 0.45 6.32
N GLN A 115 -13.93 -0.49 5.53
CA GLN A 115 -14.72 -1.51 4.83
C GLN A 115 -15.42 -2.45 5.82
N GLN A 116 -14.67 -3.01 6.77
CA GLN A 116 -15.22 -3.93 7.77
C GLN A 116 -16.30 -3.27 8.63
N MET A 117 -16.13 -2.00 9.01
CA MET A 117 -17.13 -1.23 9.72
C MET A 117 -18.42 -1.13 8.92
N LEU A 118 -18.35 -0.78 7.63
CA LEU A 118 -19.53 -0.62 6.76
C LEU A 118 -20.23 -1.95 6.48
N ASP A 119 -19.48 -3.01 6.26
CA ASP A 119 -20.02 -4.33 5.91
C ASP A 119 -20.65 -5.03 7.13
N ASN A 120 -20.18 -4.74 8.35
CA ASN A 120 -20.70 -5.32 9.59
C ASN A 120 -21.83 -4.50 10.25
N LEU A 121 -22.38 -3.50 9.57
CA LEU A 121 -23.53 -2.73 10.10
C LEU A 121 -24.74 -3.62 10.30
N ASN A 122 -25.29 -3.60 11.53
CA ASN A 122 -26.48 -4.38 11.88
C ASN A 122 -27.80 -3.62 11.58
N ASP A 123 -27.77 -2.28 11.61
CA ASP A 123 -28.94 -1.46 11.30
C ASP A 123 -29.19 -1.42 9.80
N ALA A 124 -30.26 -2.05 9.35
CA ALA A 124 -30.60 -2.17 7.94
C ALA A 124 -30.96 -0.82 7.29
N ALA A 125 -31.51 0.13 8.05
CA ALA A 125 -31.85 1.44 7.49
C ALA A 125 -30.58 2.30 7.27
N ILE A 126 -29.68 2.32 8.26
CA ILE A 126 -28.39 3.02 8.16
C ILE A 126 -27.55 2.38 7.05
N ARG A 127 -27.51 1.04 6.99
CA ARG A 127 -26.79 0.32 5.93
C ARG A 127 -27.30 0.72 4.55
N ALA A 128 -28.61 0.68 4.31
CA ALA A 128 -29.19 1.01 3.01
C ALA A 128 -28.91 2.47 2.59
N GLU A 129 -28.90 3.40 3.55
CA GLU A 129 -28.57 4.80 3.30
C GLU A 129 -27.09 4.96 2.90
N LEU A 130 -26.18 4.27 3.58
CA LEU A 130 -24.74 4.32 3.28
C LEU A 130 -24.42 3.60 1.98
N ASP A 131 -25.00 2.42 1.73
CA ASP A 131 -24.79 1.65 0.50
C ASP A 131 -25.23 2.44 -0.75
N ALA A 132 -26.26 3.26 -0.65
CA ALA A 132 -26.68 4.15 -1.73
C ALA A 132 -25.67 5.28 -2.04
N GLN A 133 -24.75 5.56 -1.12
CA GLN A 133 -23.72 6.61 -1.24
C GLN A 133 -22.30 6.06 -1.44
N ARG A 134 -22.09 4.76 -1.24
CA ARG A 134 -20.78 4.10 -1.46
C ARG A 134 -20.45 4.07 -2.94
N PRO A 135 -19.17 4.17 -3.31
CA PRO A 135 -18.74 3.82 -4.66
C PRO A 135 -19.16 2.38 -5.00
N ALA A 136 -19.49 2.14 -6.26
CA ALA A 136 -19.69 0.78 -6.74
C ALA A 136 -18.39 -0.02 -6.61
N ALA A 137 -18.51 -1.33 -6.39
CA ALA A 137 -17.37 -2.22 -6.34
C ALA A 137 -16.58 -2.16 -7.66
N PRO A 138 -15.24 -2.09 -7.64
CA PRO A 138 -14.42 -2.24 -8.84
C PRO A 138 -14.71 -3.56 -9.54
N LYS A 139 -14.36 -3.65 -10.82
CA LYS A 139 -14.49 -4.87 -11.60
C LYS A 139 -13.13 -5.27 -12.17
N LEU A 140 -12.75 -6.52 -11.93
CA LEU A 140 -11.57 -7.15 -12.49
C LEU A 140 -11.94 -7.83 -13.82
N THR A 141 -11.11 -7.70 -14.84
CA THR A 141 -11.32 -8.33 -16.14
C THR A 141 -9.98 -8.80 -16.71
N PRO A 142 -9.82 -10.09 -17.02
CA PRO A 142 -10.77 -11.17 -16.83
C PRO A 142 -11.06 -11.48 -15.35
N ASP A 143 -12.13 -12.26 -15.09
CA ASP A 143 -12.36 -12.82 -13.76
C ASP A 143 -11.21 -13.76 -13.37
N GLY A 144 -11.02 -13.99 -12.06
CA GLY A 144 -10.01 -14.91 -11.55
C GLY A 144 -10.14 -16.33 -12.11
N GLY A 145 -9.03 -17.04 -12.13
CA GLY A 145 -8.98 -18.42 -12.64
C GLY A 145 -7.62 -18.83 -13.12
N GLU A 146 -7.56 -20.00 -13.77
CA GLU A 146 -6.34 -20.54 -14.37
C GLU A 146 -6.26 -20.19 -15.87
N PHE A 147 -5.09 -19.72 -16.31
CA PHE A 147 -4.83 -19.25 -17.67
C PHE A 147 -3.59 -19.96 -18.22
N SER A 148 -3.69 -20.43 -19.46
CA SER A 148 -2.59 -21.09 -20.16
C SER A 148 -1.70 -20.14 -20.96
N GLU A 149 -1.94 -18.83 -20.86
CA GLU A 149 -1.16 -17.79 -21.52
C GLU A 149 -1.04 -16.56 -20.60
N TYR A 150 -0.05 -15.70 -20.86
CA TYR A 150 0.09 -14.46 -20.12
C TYR A 150 -1.12 -13.55 -20.36
N ILE A 151 -1.68 -13.07 -19.27
CA ILE A 151 -2.83 -12.17 -19.29
C ILE A 151 -2.51 -10.84 -18.65
N SER A 152 -3.31 -9.84 -18.98
CA SER A 152 -3.33 -8.56 -18.29
C SER A 152 -4.69 -8.35 -17.63
N VAL A 153 -4.70 -8.05 -16.35
CA VAL A 153 -5.92 -7.75 -15.59
C VAL A 153 -6.20 -6.27 -15.65
N THR A 154 -7.36 -5.93 -16.20
CA THR A 154 -7.87 -4.54 -16.20
C THR A 154 -8.79 -4.37 -15.01
N VAL A 155 -8.57 -3.30 -14.23
CA VAL A 155 -9.45 -2.93 -13.12
C VAL A 155 -10.25 -1.70 -13.54
N THR A 156 -11.56 -1.82 -13.54
CA THR A 156 -12.46 -0.69 -13.87
C THR A 156 -13.29 -0.29 -12.66
N HIS A 157 -13.56 0.99 -12.51
CA HIS A 157 -14.41 1.58 -11.47
C HIS A 157 -15.16 2.77 -12.04
N GLU A 158 -16.24 3.18 -11.38
CA GLU A 158 -17.08 4.28 -11.86
C GLU A 158 -16.69 5.62 -11.24
N THR A 159 -16.44 5.65 -9.94
CA THR A 159 -16.20 6.88 -9.19
C THR A 159 -15.21 6.67 -8.04
N GLY A 160 -14.52 7.74 -7.65
CA GLY A 160 -13.59 7.74 -6.54
C GLY A 160 -12.14 7.43 -6.93
N THR A 161 -11.29 7.26 -5.93
CA THR A 161 -9.89 6.86 -6.11
C THR A 161 -9.78 5.35 -6.05
N LEU A 162 -9.22 4.73 -7.07
CA LEU A 162 -9.00 3.30 -7.14
C LEU A 162 -7.69 2.93 -6.44
N CYS A 163 -7.75 1.99 -5.50
CA CYS A 163 -6.61 1.37 -4.85
C CYS A 163 -6.56 -0.11 -5.26
N VAL A 164 -5.41 -0.57 -5.72
CA VAL A 164 -5.21 -1.95 -6.19
C VAL A 164 -3.98 -2.52 -5.50
N SER A 165 -4.05 -3.80 -5.14
CA SER A 165 -2.90 -4.59 -4.69
C SER A 165 -2.80 -5.86 -5.53
N THR A 166 -1.56 -6.32 -5.76
CA THR A 166 -1.24 -7.56 -6.49
C THR A 166 -0.54 -8.59 -5.59
N ASP A 167 -0.60 -8.37 -4.30
CA ASP A 167 -0.06 -9.25 -3.28
C ASP A 167 -1.16 -9.55 -2.23
N GLU A 168 -0.81 -10.25 -1.18
CA GLU A 168 -1.74 -10.57 -0.08
C GLU A 168 -2.02 -9.37 0.86
N GLN A 169 -1.49 -8.18 0.55
CA GLN A 169 -1.72 -6.99 1.35
C GLN A 169 -3.02 -6.29 0.93
N TYR A 170 -3.66 -5.63 1.90
CA TYR A 170 -4.86 -4.86 1.61
C TYR A 170 -4.52 -3.62 0.78
N PRO A 171 -5.34 -3.23 -0.22
CA PRO A 171 -5.11 -2.04 -1.02
C PRO A 171 -4.97 -0.77 -0.18
N SER A 172 -4.06 0.13 -0.58
CA SER A 172 -3.65 1.33 0.16
C SER A 172 -3.72 2.57 -0.74
N LEU A 173 -4.04 3.73 -0.13
CA LEU A 173 -3.99 5.04 -0.79
C LEU A 173 -2.54 5.53 -1.00
N THR A 174 -1.59 4.96 -0.27
CA THR A 174 -0.18 5.30 -0.38
C THR A 174 0.56 4.48 -1.43
N ALA A 175 -0.10 3.46 -1.99
CA ALA A 175 0.43 2.67 -3.11
C ALA A 175 0.45 3.51 -4.41
N GLU A 176 1.21 3.06 -5.39
CA GLU A 176 1.20 3.70 -6.71
C GLU A 176 -0.21 3.66 -7.32
N PRO A 177 -0.68 4.79 -7.89
CA PRO A 177 -1.98 4.83 -8.54
C PRO A 177 -2.07 3.83 -9.70
N TYR A 178 -3.16 3.08 -9.75
CA TYR A 178 -3.43 2.21 -10.90
C TYR A 178 -3.60 3.05 -12.18
N ALA A 179 -2.76 2.81 -13.17
CA ALA A 179 -2.74 3.56 -14.43
C ALA A 179 -2.91 2.67 -15.67
N GLU A 180 -2.41 1.44 -15.61
CA GLU A 180 -2.36 0.51 -16.75
C GLU A 180 -2.82 -0.90 -16.35
N PRO A 181 -3.28 -1.72 -17.31
CA PRO A 181 -3.60 -3.12 -17.03
C PRO A 181 -2.40 -3.86 -16.42
N ILE A 182 -2.66 -4.63 -15.37
CA ILE A 182 -1.65 -5.37 -14.63
C ILE A 182 -1.28 -6.62 -15.40
N ARG A 183 -0.08 -6.70 -15.94
CA ARG A 183 0.43 -7.91 -16.54
C ARG A 183 0.82 -8.91 -15.45
N LEU A 184 0.17 -10.05 -15.44
CA LEU A 184 0.45 -11.07 -14.43
C LEU A 184 1.66 -11.93 -14.85
N PRO A 185 2.58 -12.23 -13.89
CA PRO A 185 3.66 -13.18 -14.09
C PRO A 185 3.10 -14.62 -14.17
N ALA A 186 3.95 -15.57 -14.55
CA ALA A 186 3.63 -16.97 -14.35
C ALA A 186 3.56 -17.30 -12.87
N GLY A 187 2.67 -18.25 -12.51
CA GLY A 187 2.41 -18.62 -11.11
C GLY A 187 1.12 -18.02 -10.57
N ASP A 188 1.01 -18.03 -9.26
CA ASP A 188 -0.18 -17.56 -8.54
C ASP A 188 -0.05 -16.07 -8.23
N THR A 189 -1.10 -15.30 -8.48
CA THR A 189 -1.18 -13.87 -8.14
C THR A 189 -2.55 -13.59 -7.54
N HIS A 190 -2.56 -12.97 -6.36
CA HIS A 190 -3.76 -12.43 -5.74
C HIS A 190 -3.92 -10.97 -6.15
N VAL A 191 -5.08 -10.60 -6.69
CA VAL A 191 -5.38 -9.20 -7.05
C VAL A 191 -6.59 -8.75 -6.24
N SER A 192 -6.43 -7.65 -5.52
CA SER A 192 -7.50 -7.02 -4.76
C SER A 192 -7.65 -5.55 -5.14
N ALA A 193 -8.89 -5.05 -5.11
CA ALA A 193 -9.20 -3.68 -5.49
C ALA A 193 -10.36 -3.10 -4.66
N ILE A 194 -10.22 -1.83 -4.29
CA ILE A 194 -11.23 -1.04 -3.58
C ILE A 194 -11.27 0.38 -4.14
N ALA A 195 -12.45 0.99 -4.20
CA ALA A 195 -12.61 2.39 -4.58
C ALA A 195 -12.94 3.25 -3.35
N VAL A 196 -12.28 4.41 -3.24
CA VAL A 196 -12.49 5.37 -2.16
C VAL A 196 -13.22 6.59 -2.71
N GLY A 197 -14.45 6.84 -2.23
CA GLY A 197 -15.27 7.96 -2.64
C GLY A 197 -14.82 9.29 -2.03
N GLU A 198 -15.10 10.40 -2.72
CA GLU A 198 -14.85 11.76 -2.20
C GLU A 198 -15.59 12.05 -0.88
N ASN A 199 -16.69 11.33 -0.62
CA ASN A 199 -17.46 11.42 0.62
C ASN A 199 -16.83 10.64 1.79
N GLY A 200 -15.66 10.01 1.60
CA GLY A 200 -14.96 9.21 2.59
C GLY A 200 -15.53 7.80 2.83
N LEU A 201 -16.47 7.36 2.00
CA LEU A 201 -16.94 5.97 2.00
C LEU A 201 -16.08 5.13 1.06
N VAL A 202 -15.91 3.86 1.39
CA VAL A 202 -15.19 2.90 0.57
C VAL A 202 -16.16 1.92 -0.09
N SER A 203 -15.84 1.44 -1.29
CA SER A 203 -16.62 0.41 -1.98
C SER A 203 -16.52 -0.94 -1.22
N PRO A 204 -17.32 -1.93 -1.56
CA PRO A 204 -16.96 -3.31 -1.28
C PRO A 204 -15.59 -3.65 -1.89
N LEU A 205 -14.80 -4.48 -1.18
CA LEU A 205 -13.57 -5.05 -1.72
C LEU A 205 -13.91 -6.06 -2.80
N VAL A 206 -13.12 -6.08 -3.87
CA VAL A 206 -13.13 -7.13 -4.88
C VAL A 206 -11.79 -7.82 -4.90
N GLU A 207 -11.80 -9.14 -4.86
CA GLU A 207 -10.61 -9.98 -4.83
C GLU A 207 -10.75 -11.08 -5.88
N ALA A 208 -9.63 -11.44 -6.49
CA ALA A 208 -9.57 -12.58 -7.39
C ALA A 208 -8.17 -13.21 -7.37
N ASP A 209 -8.14 -14.54 -7.41
CA ASP A 209 -6.92 -15.31 -7.54
C ASP A 209 -6.74 -15.70 -9.02
N TYR A 210 -5.55 -15.47 -9.52
CA TYR A 210 -5.12 -15.80 -10.87
C TYR A 210 -3.97 -16.76 -10.80
N ARG A 211 -4.05 -17.80 -11.63
CA ARG A 211 -2.95 -18.74 -11.85
C ARG A 211 -2.59 -18.75 -13.31
N VAL A 212 -1.42 -18.23 -13.65
CA VAL A 212 -0.90 -18.24 -15.01
C VAL A 212 0.04 -19.43 -15.14
N VAL A 213 -0.41 -20.47 -15.84
CA VAL A 213 0.38 -21.70 -16.01
C VAL A 213 1.40 -21.56 -17.13
N GLY A 214 1.31 -20.48 -17.93
CA GLY A 214 2.16 -20.24 -19.10
C GLY A 214 1.88 -21.23 -20.24
N VAL A 215 2.24 -20.88 -21.46
CA VAL A 215 2.16 -21.81 -22.59
C VAL A 215 3.30 -22.80 -22.46
N VAL A 216 2.98 -24.07 -22.28
CA VAL A 216 3.98 -25.15 -22.27
C VAL A 216 4.31 -25.48 -23.72
N GLU A 217 5.46 -25.02 -24.19
CA GLU A 217 5.95 -25.25 -25.55
C GLU A 217 7.29 -25.99 -25.51
N GLU A 218 7.60 -26.69 -26.59
CA GLU A 218 8.94 -27.23 -26.81
C GLU A 218 9.90 -26.05 -27.04
N VAL A 219 10.97 -25.98 -26.26
CA VAL A 219 11.96 -24.91 -26.38
C VAL A 219 12.88 -25.21 -27.57
N ALA A 220 12.92 -24.27 -28.50
CA ALA A 220 13.93 -24.31 -29.58
C ALA A 220 15.08 -23.41 -29.15
N PHE A 221 16.11 -23.99 -28.55
CA PHE A 221 17.29 -23.26 -28.11
C PHE A 221 18.05 -22.65 -29.28
N GLU A 222 18.46 -21.40 -29.14
CA GLU A 222 19.34 -20.72 -30.06
C GLU A 222 20.82 -21.04 -29.77
N ASP A 223 21.13 -21.33 -28.50
CA ASP A 223 22.47 -21.62 -28.01
C ASP A 223 22.56 -23.02 -27.39
N SER A 224 23.37 -23.89 -27.99
CA SER A 224 23.53 -25.27 -27.55
C SER A 224 24.22 -25.41 -26.18
N ALA A 225 25.02 -24.41 -25.75
CA ALA A 225 25.65 -24.45 -24.44
C ALA A 225 24.63 -24.14 -23.33
N ILE A 226 23.68 -23.25 -23.59
CA ILE A 226 22.55 -22.99 -22.68
C ILE A 226 21.63 -24.21 -22.60
N GLU A 227 21.35 -24.88 -23.75
CA GLU A 227 20.59 -26.13 -23.78
C GLU A 227 21.27 -27.22 -22.93
N ALA A 228 22.58 -27.41 -23.09
CA ALA A 228 23.34 -28.38 -22.31
C ALA A 228 23.32 -28.06 -20.79
N ALA A 229 23.47 -26.78 -20.44
CA ALA A 229 23.37 -26.33 -19.04
C ALA A 229 21.98 -26.60 -18.43
N ALA A 230 20.91 -26.42 -19.21
CA ALA A 230 19.55 -26.76 -18.77
C ALA A 230 19.39 -28.27 -18.53
N HIS A 231 19.91 -29.10 -19.43
CA HIS A 231 19.90 -30.56 -19.26
C HIS A 231 20.69 -31.00 -18.01
N GLU A 232 21.83 -30.39 -17.76
CA GLU A 232 22.66 -30.66 -16.56
C GLU A 232 21.91 -30.27 -15.29
N ALA A 233 21.33 -29.08 -15.27
CA ALA A 233 20.57 -28.57 -14.11
C ALA A 233 19.35 -29.45 -13.78
N LEU A 234 18.69 -30.00 -14.80
CA LEU A 234 17.55 -30.92 -14.66
C LEU A 234 17.94 -32.37 -14.40
N GLY A 235 19.21 -32.75 -14.63
CA GLY A 235 19.69 -34.12 -14.51
C GLY A 235 19.09 -35.08 -15.55
N ILE A 236 18.71 -34.57 -16.74
CA ILE A 236 18.08 -35.34 -17.80
C ILE A 236 18.98 -35.43 -19.05
N PRO A 237 18.85 -36.51 -19.88
CA PRO A 237 19.72 -36.66 -21.06
C PRO A 237 19.52 -35.56 -22.10
N GLU A 238 20.60 -35.08 -22.72
CA GLU A 238 20.62 -34.06 -23.78
C GLU A 238 19.69 -34.35 -25.00
N ARG A 239 19.38 -35.61 -25.24
CA ARG A 239 18.45 -36.03 -26.32
C ARG A 239 16.97 -35.79 -25.97
N THR A 240 16.66 -35.40 -24.75
CA THR A 240 15.29 -35.16 -24.30
C THR A 240 14.88 -33.75 -24.72
N LYS A 241 13.76 -33.63 -25.43
CA LYS A 241 13.22 -32.31 -25.74
C LYS A 241 12.75 -31.61 -24.48
N LEU A 242 13.18 -30.37 -24.29
CA LEU A 242 12.79 -29.55 -23.13
C LEU A 242 11.54 -28.76 -23.44
N LEU A 243 10.66 -28.71 -22.48
CA LEU A 243 9.51 -27.81 -22.47
C LEU A 243 9.81 -26.58 -21.63
N THR A 244 9.13 -25.48 -21.90
CA THR A 244 9.25 -24.25 -21.09
C THR A 244 8.96 -24.54 -19.62
N SER A 245 8.03 -25.44 -19.29
CA SER A 245 7.72 -25.87 -17.91
C SER A 245 8.87 -26.58 -17.22
N ASP A 246 9.76 -27.27 -17.96
CA ASP A 246 10.93 -27.91 -17.37
C ASP A 246 11.91 -26.84 -16.89
N LEU A 247 12.12 -25.78 -17.70
CA LEU A 247 13.02 -24.67 -17.38
C LEU A 247 12.52 -23.84 -16.19
N TRP A 248 11.23 -23.80 -15.92
CA TRP A 248 10.66 -23.11 -14.74
C TRP A 248 11.00 -23.78 -13.41
N THR A 249 11.42 -25.04 -13.44
CA THR A 249 11.87 -25.72 -12.22
C THR A 249 13.31 -25.40 -11.84
N ILE A 250 14.06 -24.77 -12.75
CA ILE A 250 15.46 -24.40 -12.54
C ILE A 250 15.51 -23.07 -11.77
N SER A 251 15.99 -23.11 -10.53
CA SER A 251 16.14 -21.93 -9.67
C SER A 251 17.55 -21.35 -9.68
N GLU A 252 18.55 -22.13 -10.08
CA GLU A 252 19.95 -21.73 -10.12
C GLU A 252 20.57 -22.18 -11.44
N LEU A 253 21.32 -21.29 -12.10
CA LEU A 253 21.99 -21.61 -13.36
C LEU A 253 23.37 -20.95 -13.41
N THR A 254 24.36 -21.74 -13.83
CA THR A 254 25.68 -21.23 -14.24
C THR A 254 25.79 -21.32 -15.74
N VAL A 255 25.97 -20.20 -16.38
CA VAL A 255 26.09 -20.12 -17.83
C VAL A 255 27.48 -20.60 -18.25
N PRO A 256 27.58 -21.57 -19.20
CA PRO A 256 28.87 -22.01 -19.72
C PRO A 256 29.61 -20.87 -20.44
N ALA A 257 30.94 -20.87 -20.32
CA ALA A 257 31.79 -19.85 -20.96
C ALA A 257 31.76 -19.90 -22.51
N GLU A 258 31.33 -21.04 -23.07
CA GLU A 258 31.16 -21.28 -24.50
C GLU A 258 29.88 -20.66 -25.07
N ALA A 259 28.96 -20.22 -24.25
CA ALA A 259 27.69 -19.65 -24.73
C ALA A 259 27.95 -18.40 -25.56
N ALA A 260 27.41 -18.39 -26.76
CA ALA A 260 27.53 -17.29 -27.72
C ALA A 260 26.31 -16.35 -27.72
N SER A 261 25.20 -16.76 -27.15
CA SER A 261 23.98 -15.99 -27.00
C SER A 261 23.32 -16.25 -25.65
N TYR A 262 22.71 -15.24 -25.05
CA TYR A 262 21.95 -15.37 -23.80
C TYR A 262 20.44 -15.22 -24.03
N ALA A 263 19.99 -15.18 -25.28
CA ALA A 263 18.58 -14.99 -25.62
C ALA A 263 17.65 -16.05 -25.00
N ASP A 264 18.15 -17.30 -24.87
CA ASP A 264 17.40 -18.41 -24.30
C ASP A 264 17.16 -18.30 -22.81
N LEU A 265 17.94 -17.47 -22.08
CA LEU A 265 17.76 -17.26 -20.65
C LEU A 265 16.40 -16.62 -20.31
N ARG A 266 15.72 -16.03 -21.28
CA ARG A 266 14.33 -15.52 -21.13
C ARG A 266 13.30 -16.58 -20.74
N TYR A 267 13.61 -17.86 -20.98
CA TYR A 267 12.72 -18.97 -20.62
C TYR A 267 12.84 -19.43 -19.14
N PHE A 268 13.89 -19.01 -18.44
CA PHE A 268 14.17 -19.42 -17.05
C PHE A 268 13.55 -18.43 -16.05
N ILE A 269 12.25 -18.22 -16.15
CA ILE A 269 11.54 -17.11 -15.48
C ILE A 269 11.51 -17.20 -13.94
N HIS A 270 11.75 -18.38 -13.36
CA HIS A 270 11.82 -18.61 -11.91
C HIS A 270 13.26 -18.69 -11.37
N LEU A 271 14.22 -18.24 -12.17
CA LEU A 271 15.62 -18.24 -11.75
C LEU A 271 15.82 -17.26 -10.59
N THR A 272 16.37 -17.76 -9.49
CA THR A 272 16.71 -16.97 -8.30
C THR A 272 18.20 -16.68 -8.21
N SER A 273 19.05 -17.48 -8.85
CA SER A 273 20.51 -17.32 -8.88
C SER A 273 21.06 -17.55 -10.29
N LEU A 274 21.83 -16.58 -10.81
CA LEU A 274 22.47 -16.65 -12.12
C LEU A 274 23.94 -16.29 -12.00
N THR A 275 24.80 -17.16 -12.53
CA THR A 275 26.25 -16.93 -12.62
C THR A 275 26.70 -16.94 -14.07
N ILE A 276 27.44 -15.89 -14.48
CA ILE A 276 28.02 -15.71 -15.81
C ILE A 276 29.51 -15.42 -15.62
N ALA A 277 30.36 -16.22 -16.24
CA ALA A 277 31.78 -16.06 -16.12
C ALA A 277 32.45 -15.92 -17.51
N SER A 278 33.46 -15.05 -17.59
CA SER A 278 34.29 -14.84 -18.78
C SER A 278 33.50 -14.55 -20.07
N SER A 279 32.42 -13.77 -19.93
CA SER A 279 31.49 -13.48 -21.03
C SER A 279 32.05 -12.43 -22.00
N SER A 280 31.90 -12.72 -23.29
CA SER A 280 32.08 -11.75 -24.38
C SER A 280 30.76 -11.35 -25.04
N VAL A 281 29.64 -11.87 -24.55
CA VAL A 281 28.29 -11.53 -25.03
C VAL A 281 27.92 -10.12 -24.58
N GLU A 282 27.34 -9.34 -25.49
CA GLU A 282 26.97 -7.93 -25.23
C GLU A 282 25.45 -7.76 -25.03
N ASP A 283 24.60 -8.71 -25.48
CA ASP A 283 23.15 -8.63 -25.37
C ASP A 283 22.64 -9.28 -24.09
N TYR A 284 22.12 -8.44 -23.18
CA TYR A 284 21.52 -8.83 -21.90
C TYR A 284 20.05 -8.46 -21.83
N SER A 285 19.36 -8.30 -22.95
CA SER A 285 17.93 -7.93 -23.04
C SER A 285 16.98 -8.95 -22.39
N PHE A 286 17.46 -10.14 -22.06
CA PHE A 286 16.71 -11.16 -21.31
C PHE A 286 16.53 -10.83 -19.82
N LEU A 287 17.42 -10.04 -19.20
CA LEU A 287 17.43 -9.78 -17.75
C LEU A 287 16.07 -9.27 -17.20
N PRO A 288 15.36 -8.36 -17.86
CA PRO A 288 14.04 -7.93 -17.38
C PRO A 288 13.00 -9.04 -17.26
N SER A 289 13.19 -10.20 -17.91
CA SER A 289 12.30 -11.36 -17.76
C SER A 289 12.53 -12.15 -16.46
N LEU A 290 13.70 -11.98 -15.81
CA LEU A 290 14.10 -12.71 -14.60
C LEU A 290 13.66 -11.94 -13.34
N THR A 291 12.36 -11.78 -13.16
CA THR A 291 11.78 -10.95 -12.09
C THR A 291 11.99 -11.50 -10.67
N GLU A 292 12.32 -12.80 -10.53
CA GLU A 292 12.56 -13.46 -9.24
C GLU A 292 14.05 -13.53 -8.87
N LEU A 293 14.94 -12.97 -9.71
CA LEU A 293 16.38 -13.07 -9.52
C LEU A 293 16.85 -12.31 -8.27
N LYS A 294 17.46 -13.05 -7.32
CA LYS A 294 17.98 -12.52 -6.05
C LYS A 294 19.50 -12.42 -6.04
N THR A 295 20.17 -13.32 -6.72
CA THR A 295 21.63 -13.37 -6.77
C THR A 295 22.10 -13.36 -8.22
N LEU A 296 22.96 -12.40 -8.56
CA LEU A 296 23.55 -12.28 -9.88
C LEU A 296 25.07 -12.12 -9.74
N SER A 297 25.81 -12.95 -10.46
CA SER A 297 27.27 -12.93 -10.45
C SER A 297 27.84 -12.85 -11.86
N PHE A 298 28.69 -11.85 -12.10
CA PHE A 298 29.55 -11.74 -13.26
C PHE A 298 31.01 -11.81 -12.81
N THR A 299 31.79 -12.67 -13.49
CA THR A 299 33.21 -12.79 -13.22
C THR A 299 33.96 -12.64 -14.55
N ASP A 300 35.03 -11.82 -14.56
CA ASP A 300 35.91 -11.60 -15.73
C ASP A 300 35.11 -11.29 -17.02
N SER A 301 34.03 -10.49 -16.88
CA SER A 301 33.10 -10.20 -17.96
C SER A 301 33.02 -8.72 -18.28
N LEU A 302 32.74 -8.39 -19.54
CA LEU A 302 32.51 -7.01 -19.96
C LEU A 302 31.13 -6.52 -19.43
N VAL A 303 31.16 -5.51 -18.55
CA VAL A 303 29.96 -4.92 -17.99
C VAL A 303 29.78 -3.51 -18.54
N SER A 304 28.79 -3.35 -19.42
CA SER A 304 28.40 -2.08 -20.01
C SER A 304 27.49 -1.26 -19.07
N ALA A 305 27.36 0.05 -19.35
CA ALA A 305 26.40 0.90 -18.63
C ALA A 305 24.94 0.46 -18.88
N GLU A 306 24.65 -0.11 -20.05
CA GLU A 306 23.33 -0.65 -20.39
C GLU A 306 23.02 -1.90 -19.54
N LEU A 307 23.98 -2.83 -19.42
CA LEU A 307 23.85 -3.99 -18.54
C LEU A 307 23.60 -3.57 -17.10
N LEU A 308 24.34 -2.57 -16.58
CA LEU A 308 24.10 -2.05 -15.23
C LEU A 308 22.71 -1.44 -15.08
N GLY A 309 22.15 -0.84 -16.14
CA GLY A 309 20.77 -0.37 -16.14
C GLY A 309 19.74 -1.51 -16.01
N TYR A 310 19.92 -2.60 -16.75
CA TYR A 310 19.08 -3.80 -16.59
C TYR A 310 19.20 -4.42 -15.20
N ILE A 311 20.43 -4.49 -14.66
CA ILE A 311 20.67 -5.01 -13.29
C ILE A 311 20.00 -4.12 -12.24
N GLY A 312 20.10 -2.79 -12.37
CA GLY A 312 19.48 -1.83 -11.46
C GLY A 312 17.95 -1.92 -11.42
N ALA A 313 17.34 -2.34 -12.54
CA ALA A 313 15.89 -2.49 -12.67
C ALA A 313 15.33 -3.83 -12.14
N LEU A 314 16.19 -4.78 -11.70
CA LEU A 314 15.74 -6.08 -11.19
C LEU A 314 15.02 -5.92 -9.83
N PRO A 315 13.74 -6.31 -9.71
CA PRO A 315 12.92 -5.95 -8.55
C PRO A 315 13.26 -6.72 -7.28
N GLN A 316 13.93 -7.89 -7.40
CA GLN A 316 14.22 -8.78 -6.27
C GLN A 316 15.72 -8.97 -6.00
N LEU A 317 16.60 -8.24 -6.71
CA LEU A 317 18.04 -8.43 -6.60
C LEU A 317 18.57 -7.99 -5.23
N GLU A 318 19.14 -8.94 -4.48
CA GLU A 318 19.70 -8.76 -3.14
C GLU A 318 21.23 -8.81 -3.14
N ASN A 319 21.82 -9.68 -3.99
CA ASN A 319 23.25 -9.94 -4.01
C ASN A 319 23.78 -9.77 -5.44
N LEU A 320 24.74 -8.87 -5.61
CA LEU A 320 25.41 -8.63 -6.89
C LEU A 320 26.92 -8.78 -6.73
N THR A 321 27.52 -9.63 -7.55
CA THR A 321 28.97 -9.81 -7.65
C THR A 321 29.43 -9.43 -9.06
N LEU A 322 30.39 -8.50 -9.17
CA LEU A 322 30.97 -8.02 -10.43
C LEU A 322 32.51 -8.05 -10.31
N THR A 323 33.05 -9.26 -10.18
CA THR A 323 34.48 -9.48 -9.94
C THR A 323 35.25 -9.51 -11.23
N GLY A 324 36.38 -8.80 -11.31
CA GLY A 324 37.21 -8.73 -12.52
C GLY A 324 36.57 -8.04 -13.72
N CYS A 325 35.52 -7.21 -13.48
CA CYS A 325 34.72 -6.62 -14.56
C CYS A 325 35.18 -5.23 -15.01
N GLY A 326 36.24 -4.67 -14.43
CA GLY A 326 36.85 -3.41 -14.87
C GLY A 326 35.91 -2.20 -14.81
N LEU A 327 35.05 -2.12 -13.82
CA LEU A 327 34.01 -1.09 -13.70
C LEU A 327 34.58 0.29 -13.42
N SER A 328 34.13 1.30 -14.15
CA SER A 328 34.48 2.70 -13.93
C SER A 328 33.34 3.56 -13.34
N ASN A 329 32.08 3.11 -13.45
CA ASN A 329 30.90 3.82 -12.98
C ASN A 329 29.80 2.84 -12.62
N ILE A 330 29.28 2.96 -11.40
CA ILE A 330 28.18 2.13 -10.87
C ILE A 330 26.87 2.92 -10.67
N LEU A 331 26.80 4.16 -11.16
CA LEU A 331 25.61 5.02 -10.97
C LEU A 331 24.29 4.37 -11.45
N PRO A 332 24.27 3.58 -12.54
CA PRO A 332 23.03 2.89 -12.97
C PRO A 332 22.48 1.88 -11.96
N LEU A 333 23.26 1.45 -10.96
CA LEU A 333 22.78 0.57 -9.88
C LEU A 333 22.02 1.32 -8.78
N ALA A 334 21.90 2.64 -8.86
CA ALA A 334 21.20 3.45 -7.83
C ALA A 334 19.72 3.08 -7.69
N ASP A 335 19.12 2.50 -8.72
CA ASP A 335 17.71 2.08 -8.73
C ASP A 335 17.48 0.66 -8.14
N ALA A 336 18.56 -0.06 -7.81
CA ALA A 336 18.50 -1.40 -7.21
C ALA A 336 18.05 -1.34 -5.74
N ALA A 337 16.76 -1.16 -5.50
CA ALA A 337 16.17 -0.84 -4.18
C ALA A 337 16.36 -1.93 -3.11
N LYS A 338 16.54 -3.21 -3.52
CA LYS A 338 16.72 -4.35 -2.60
C LYS A 338 18.15 -4.83 -2.46
N LEU A 339 19.09 -4.22 -3.17
CA LEU A 339 20.49 -4.65 -3.18
C LEU A 339 21.11 -4.49 -1.77
N ALA A 340 21.47 -5.63 -1.16
CA ALA A 340 22.02 -5.70 0.18
C ALA A 340 23.52 -5.99 0.19
N VAL A 341 24.00 -6.75 -0.79
CA VAL A 341 25.41 -7.14 -0.93
C VAL A 341 25.90 -6.78 -2.33
N LEU A 342 27.00 -6.02 -2.38
CA LEU A 342 27.66 -5.65 -3.63
C LEU A 342 29.16 -5.98 -3.51
N ASP A 343 29.65 -6.91 -4.34
CA ASP A 343 31.05 -7.26 -4.47
C ASP A 343 31.58 -6.76 -5.82
N LEU A 344 32.60 -5.89 -5.76
CA LEU A 344 33.27 -5.27 -6.91
C LEU A 344 34.77 -5.59 -6.89
N SER A 345 35.16 -6.70 -6.27
CA SER A 345 36.58 -7.04 -6.16
C SER A 345 37.20 -7.34 -7.54
N ASP A 346 38.47 -6.99 -7.69
CA ASP A 346 39.29 -7.23 -8.89
C ASP A 346 40.00 -8.59 -8.79
#